data_001f52bb0c9b269c1ddca638a1ed3664
#
_entry.id   001f52bb0c9b269c1ddca638a1ed3664
#
_cell.length_a   1.000
_cell.length_b   1.000
_cell.length_c   1.000
_cell.angle_alpha   90.00
_cell.angle_beta   90.00
_cell.angle_gamma   90.00
#
_symmetry.space_group_name_H-M   'P 1'
#
loop_
_entity.id
_entity.type
_entity.pdbx_description
1 polymer ?
#
loop_
_entity_poly.entity_id
_entity_poly.type
_entity_poly.pdbx_seq_one_letter_code
_entity_poly.pdbx_strand_id
1 'polypeptide(L)'
;MSRDGARRGADLGAVLFACLLVLTFAAFAVERVARSADDLVNTVVLSPQLENGRAEVTFTLAEPDSDVDVLIIDGNEGSDGDLVATLAQGQNLDAGPHEYEWDGRTDTGERAPPGLYALEVVLGEQSRDVKPPGRIEVTAPLPEAGGGG
;
A
#
# COMPACT_ATOMS: atom_id res chain seq x y z
N MET A 1 -40.52 16.49 52.38
CA MET A 1 -39.05 16.31 52.54
C MET A 1 -38.53 15.62 51.28
N SER A 2 -37.80 16.39 50.50
CA SER A 2 -37.39 16.04 49.13
C SER A 2 -36.27 15.02 49.14
N ARG A 3 -36.50 13.84 48.55
CA ARG A 3 -35.50 12.81 48.22
C ARG A 3 -35.21 12.69 46.73
N ASP A 4 -35.68 13.65 45.91
CA ASP A 4 -35.58 13.57 44.45
C ASP A 4 -34.30 14.19 43.85
N GLY A 5 -33.51 14.89 44.66
CA GLY A 5 -32.27 15.56 44.16
C GLY A 5 -31.07 14.62 43.93
N ALA A 6 -31.01 13.51 44.66
CA ALA A 6 -29.85 12.62 44.62
C ALA A 6 -29.82 11.66 43.41
N ARG A 7 -30.97 11.36 42.83
CA ARG A 7 -31.05 10.42 41.67
C ARG A 7 -30.63 11.09 40.36
N ARG A 8 -30.92 12.37 40.15
CA ARG A 8 -30.58 13.08 38.91
C ARG A 8 -29.06 13.30 38.72
N GLY A 9 -28.30 13.43 39.79
CA GLY A 9 -26.84 13.59 39.73
C GLY A 9 -26.13 12.29 39.39
N ALA A 10 -26.65 11.14 39.87
CA ALA A 10 -26.08 9.83 39.54
C ALA A 10 -26.30 9.46 38.06
N ASP A 11 -27.46 9.79 37.50
CA ASP A 11 -27.82 9.51 36.12
C ASP A 11 -26.97 10.36 35.15
N LEU A 12 -26.71 11.63 35.47
CA LEU A 12 -25.88 12.51 34.66
C LEU A 12 -24.43 12.03 34.63
N GLY A 13 -23.89 11.60 35.77
CA GLY A 13 -22.53 11.03 35.83
C GLY A 13 -22.38 9.73 35.03
N ALA A 14 -23.39 8.86 35.10
CA ALA A 14 -23.41 7.62 34.33
C ALA A 14 -23.49 7.88 32.82
N VAL A 15 -24.27 8.86 32.39
CA VAL A 15 -24.39 9.25 30.99
C VAL A 15 -23.07 9.86 30.50
N LEU A 16 -22.43 10.75 31.24
CA LEU A 16 -21.14 11.32 30.90
C LEU A 16 -20.05 10.26 30.81
N PHE A 17 -20.03 9.31 31.74
CA PHE A 17 -19.08 8.20 31.73
C PHE A 17 -19.29 7.28 30.53
N ALA A 18 -20.55 6.96 30.20
CA ALA A 18 -20.87 6.17 29.01
C ALA A 18 -20.46 6.89 27.71
N CYS A 19 -20.71 8.19 27.58
CA CYS A 19 -20.25 8.99 26.44
C CYS A 19 -18.73 9.03 26.34
N LEU A 20 -18.03 9.16 27.45
CA LEU A 20 -16.56 9.14 27.47
C LEU A 20 -16.03 7.79 27.01
N LEU A 21 -16.60 6.68 27.49
CA LEU A 21 -16.23 5.34 27.03
C LEU A 21 -16.45 5.16 25.54
N VAL A 22 -17.59 5.56 25.00
CA VAL A 22 -17.90 5.45 23.57
C VAL A 22 -16.91 6.27 22.73
N LEU A 23 -16.59 7.49 23.16
CA LEU A 23 -15.60 8.34 22.48
C LEU A 23 -14.18 7.72 22.53
N THR A 24 -13.81 7.12 23.65
CA THR A 24 -12.51 6.44 23.79
C THR A 24 -12.44 5.20 22.91
N PHE A 25 -13.50 4.39 22.86
CA PHE A 25 -13.56 3.24 21.96
C PHE A 25 -13.57 3.65 20.49
N ALA A 26 -14.27 4.71 20.12
CA ALA A 26 -14.27 5.23 18.75
C ALA A 26 -12.88 5.73 18.33
N ALA A 27 -12.19 6.47 19.20
CA ALA A 27 -10.82 6.91 18.94
C ALA A 27 -9.85 5.73 18.81
N PHE A 28 -9.96 4.71 19.64
CA PHE A 28 -9.13 3.51 19.57
C PHE A 28 -9.41 2.67 18.32
N ALA A 29 -10.65 2.60 17.87
CA ALA A 29 -11.02 1.92 16.64
C ALA A 29 -10.45 2.64 15.41
N VAL A 30 -10.51 3.98 15.37
CA VAL A 30 -9.92 4.77 14.29
C VAL A 30 -8.39 4.62 14.25
N GLU A 31 -7.71 4.64 15.40
CA GLU A 31 -6.27 4.41 15.44
C GLU A 31 -5.86 2.98 15.01
N ARG A 32 -6.66 1.97 15.35
CA ARG A 32 -6.41 0.60 14.88
C ARG A 32 -6.58 0.47 13.37
N VAL A 33 -7.62 1.08 12.82
CA VAL A 33 -7.85 1.05 11.35
C VAL A 33 -6.74 1.79 10.61
N ALA A 34 -6.23 2.91 11.16
CA ALA A 34 -5.11 3.66 10.56
C ALA A 34 -3.78 2.89 10.63
N ARG A 35 -3.52 2.16 11.72
CA ARG A 35 -2.29 1.34 11.85
C ARG A 35 -2.35 0.06 11.04
N SER A 36 -3.52 -0.49 10.80
CA SER A 36 -3.68 -1.75 10.06
C SER A 36 -3.41 -1.62 8.57
N ALA A 37 -3.38 -0.41 8.00
CA ALA A 37 -3.08 -0.22 6.58
C ALA A 37 -1.60 -0.46 6.25
N ASP A 38 -0.68 -0.04 7.13
CA ASP A 38 0.75 -0.26 6.96
C ASP A 38 1.20 -1.69 7.35
N ASP A 39 0.36 -2.43 8.09
CA ASP A 39 0.68 -3.77 8.57
C ASP A 39 0.25 -4.90 7.61
N LEU A 40 -0.58 -4.62 6.61
CA LEU A 40 -1.09 -5.65 5.69
C LEU A 40 -0.05 -6.10 4.67
N VAL A 41 0.81 -5.20 4.24
CA VAL A 41 1.95 -5.50 3.39
C VAL A 41 3.22 -5.15 4.15
N ASN A 42 3.92 -6.18 4.61
CA ASN A 42 5.14 -6.05 5.37
C ASN A 42 6.35 -6.38 4.48
N THR A 43 7.53 -5.97 4.92
CA THR A 43 8.81 -6.33 4.32
C THR A 43 8.78 -6.27 2.79
N VAL A 44 8.90 -5.05 2.26
CA VAL A 44 9.00 -4.85 0.81
C VAL A 44 10.46 -4.68 0.44
N VAL A 45 10.90 -5.46 -0.53
CA VAL A 45 12.22 -5.36 -1.14
C VAL A 45 12.01 -5.09 -2.63
N LEU A 46 12.48 -3.97 -3.09
CA LEU A 46 12.48 -3.59 -4.51
C LEU A 46 13.92 -3.51 -4.99
N SER A 47 14.21 -4.05 -6.15
CA SER A 47 15.47 -3.74 -6.83
C SER A 47 15.54 -2.23 -7.09
N PRO A 48 16.57 -1.51 -6.63
CA PRO A 48 16.62 -0.06 -6.76
C PRO A 48 16.72 0.42 -8.22
N GLN A 49 17.15 -0.46 -9.11
CA GLN A 49 17.33 -0.22 -10.54
C GLN A 49 17.00 -1.47 -11.36
N LEU A 50 16.71 -1.28 -12.64
CA LEU A 50 16.59 -2.38 -13.59
C LEU A 50 17.96 -3.00 -13.84
N GLU A 51 18.19 -4.19 -13.29
CA GLU A 51 19.37 -4.99 -13.58
C GLU A 51 19.12 -5.91 -14.79
N ASN A 52 19.93 -5.80 -15.81
CA ASN A 52 19.74 -6.56 -17.07
C ASN A 52 18.34 -6.40 -17.69
N GLY A 53 17.70 -5.25 -17.48
CA GLY A 53 16.35 -4.96 -17.95
C GLY A 53 15.22 -5.54 -17.10
N ARG A 54 15.51 -5.96 -15.87
CA ARG A 54 14.53 -6.54 -14.94
C ARG A 54 14.68 -5.97 -13.54
N ALA A 55 13.58 -5.84 -12.83
CA ALA A 55 13.55 -5.46 -11.43
C ALA A 55 12.78 -6.51 -10.63
N GLU A 56 13.38 -6.95 -9.56
CA GLU A 56 12.76 -7.88 -8.61
C GLU A 56 11.90 -7.11 -7.60
N VAL A 57 10.70 -7.61 -7.35
CA VAL A 57 9.72 -7.07 -6.43
C VAL A 57 9.32 -8.15 -5.46
N THR A 58 9.69 -8.02 -4.20
CA THR A 58 9.28 -8.95 -3.14
C THR A 58 8.51 -8.20 -2.06
N PHE A 59 7.39 -8.76 -1.63
CA PHE A 59 6.62 -8.26 -0.49
C PHE A 59 6.01 -9.41 0.31
N THR A 60 5.63 -9.13 1.55
CA THR A 60 5.02 -10.12 2.44
C THR A 60 3.62 -9.66 2.81
N LEU A 61 2.60 -10.50 2.58
CA LEU A 61 1.25 -10.28 3.07
C LEU A 61 1.13 -10.78 4.51
N ALA A 62 0.53 -9.95 5.37
CA ALA A 62 0.23 -10.33 6.75
C ALA A 62 -0.94 -11.32 6.85
N GLU A 63 -1.91 -11.19 5.95
CA GLU A 63 -3.11 -12.00 5.87
C GLU A 63 -3.37 -12.40 4.41
N PRO A 64 -4.07 -13.52 4.14
CA PRO A 64 -4.41 -13.92 2.78
C PRO A 64 -5.46 -12.96 2.20
N ASP A 65 -5.45 -12.78 0.88
CA ASP A 65 -6.46 -12.02 0.14
C ASP A 65 -6.71 -12.73 -1.21
N SER A 66 -7.97 -12.89 -1.59
CA SER A 66 -8.35 -13.65 -2.80
C SER A 66 -8.45 -12.79 -4.05
N ASP A 67 -8.23 -11.48 -3.94
CA ASP A 67 -8.34 -10.51 -5.03
C ASP A 67 -7.20 -9.48 -4.95
N VAL A 68 -5.98 -9.92 -5.26
CA VAL A 68 -4.77 -9.10 -5.17
C VAL A 68 -4.32 -8.67 -6.55
N ASP A 69 -4.17 -7.34 -6.73
CA ASP A 69 -3.45 -6.78 -7.87
C ASP A 69 -2.07 -6.30 -7.44
N VAL A 70 -1.07 -6.55 -8.28
CA VAL A 70 0.32 -6.10 -8.09
C VAL A 70 0.68 -5.23 -9.27
N LEU A 71 0.89 -3.94 -9.01
CA LEU A 71 0.99 -2.90 -10.02
C LEU A 71 2.31 -2.15 -9.90
N ILE A 72 2.85 -1.76 -11.05
CA ILE A 72 3.90 -0.74 -11.15
C ILE A 72 3.24 0.57 -11.56
N ILE A 73 3.46 1.59 -10.79
CA ILE A 73 2.91 2.93 -11.01
C ILE A 73 4.02 3.96 -11.20
N ASP A 74 3.70 5.08 -11.82
CA ASP A 74 4.60 6.22 -11.91
C ASP A 74 4.89 6.78 -10.50
N GLY A 75 6.16 6.76 -10.11
CA GLY A 75 6.65 7.21 -8.81
C GLY A 75 7.37 8.56 -8.84
N ASN A 76 7.32 9.29 -9.96
CA ASN A 76 7.93 10.60 -10.07
C ASN A 76 7.21 11.64 -9.21
N GLU A 77 7.92 12.66 -8.75
CA GLU A 77 7.31 13.77 -7.99
C GLU A 77 6.29 14.50 -8.87
N GLY A 78 5.08 14.69 -8.32
CA GLY A 78 3.96 15.35 -9.02
C GLY A 78 3.15 14.43 -9.93
N SER A 79 3.49 13.15 -10.00
CA SER A 79 2.66 12.13 -10.63
C SER A 79 1.49 11.75 -9.70
N ASP A 80 0.33 11.50 -10.29
CA ASP A 80 -0.85 10.98 -9.57
C ASP A 80 -0.75 9.46 -9.30
N GLY A 81 0.37 8.83 -9.68
CA GLY A 81 0.58 7.38 -9.56
C GLY A 81 -0.12 6.63 -10.70
N ASP A 82 0.02 7.12 -11.92
CA ASP A 82 -0.56 6.48 -13.10
C ASP A 82 -0.05 5.05 -13.26
N LEU A 83 -0.94 4.13 -13.64
CA LEU A 83 -0.61 2.73 -13.90
C LEU A 83 0.35 2.64 -15.08
N VAL A 84 1.44 1.91 -14.88
CA VAL A 84 2.48 1.65 -15.89
C VAL A 84 2.47 0.20 -16.33
N ALA A 85 2.46 -0.73 -15.39
CA ALA A 85 2.44 -2.16 -15.68
C ALA A 85 1.68 -2.96 -14.61
N THR A 86 1.02 -4.01 -15.05
CA THR A 86 0.31 -4.96 -14.19
C THR A 86 1.14 -6.25 -14.10
N LEU A 87 1.70 -6.53 -12.91
CA LEU A 87 2.45 -7.76 -12.67
C LEU A 87 1.54 -8.94 -12.34
N ALA A 88 0.45 -8.65 -11.64
CA ALA A 88 -0.58 -9.63 -11.31
C ALA A 88 -1.93 -8.93 -11.17
N GLN A 89 -3.02 -9.62 -11.48
CA GLN A 89 -4.38 -9.12 -11.34
C GLN A 89 -5.32 -10.20 -10.82
N GLY A 90 -6.12 -9.87 -9.80
CA GLY A 90 -7.15 -10.75 -9.25
C GLY A 90 -6.59 -12.06 -8.70
N GLN A 91 -5.38 -12.06 -8.16
CA GLN A 91 -4.75 -13.28 -7.66
C GLN A 91 -5.20 -13.60 -6.24
N ASN A 92 -5.40 -14.88 -5.98
CA ASN A 92 -5.57 -15.40 -4.63
C ASN A 92 -4.18 -15.67 -4.04
N LEU A 93 -3.78 -14.87 -3.06
CA LEU A 93 -2.48 -14.97 -2.40
C LEU A 93 -2.64 -15.33 -0.92
N ASP A 94 -1.88 -16.31 -0.47
CA ASP A 94 -1.79 -16.66 0.95
C ASP A 94 -0.98 -15.61 1.74
N ALA A 95 -1.11 -15.60 3.06
CA ALA A 95 -0.18 -14.87 3.92
C ALA A 95 1.24 -15.39 3.72
N GLY A 96 2.21 -14.47 3.67
CA GLY A 96 3.62 -14.82 3.48
C GLY A 96 4.27 -14.05 2.34
N PRO A 97 5.51 -14.42 1.97
CA PRO A 97 6.29 -13.73 0.96
C PRO A 97 5.82 -14.05 -0.46
N HIS A 98 5.79 -13.04 -1.30
CA HIS A 98 5.48 -13.12 -2.74
C HIS A 98 6.54 -12.39 -3.52
N GLU A 99 6.91 -12.96 -4.67
CA GLU A 99 7.96 -12.46 -5.54
C GLU A 99 7.44 -12.30 -6.95
N TYR A 100 7.74 -11.15 -7.56
CA TYR A 100 7.41 -10.79 -8.93
C TYR A 100 8.63 -10.18 -9.62
N GLU A 101 8.60 -10.19 -10.93
CA GLU A 101 9.63 -9.58 -11.77
C GLU A 101 8.98 -8.60 -12.75
N TRP A 102 9.50 -7.38 -12.81
CA TRP A 102 9.12 -6.40 -13.81
C TRP A 102 10.20 -6.29 -14.88
N ASP A 103 9.83 -6.45 -16.13
CA ASP A 103 10.74 -6.41 -17.28
C ASP A 103 11.03 -5.00 -17.83
N GLY A 104 10.61 -3.95 -17.10
CA GLY A 104 10.79 -2.56 -17.50
C GLY A 104 9.89 -2.12 -18.66
N ARG A 105 8.78 -2.83 -18.90
CA ARG A 105 7.80 -2.50 -19.93
C ARG A 105 6.49 -2.06 -19.33
N THR A 106 5.75 -1.30 -20.12
CA THR A 106 4.35 -0.95 -19.84
C THR A 106 3.43 -2.09 -20.25
N ASP A 107 2.16 -2.02 -19.86
CA ASP A 107 1.12 -2.97 -20.29
C ASP A 107 0.91 -3.00 -21.81
N THR A 108 1.32 -1.95 -22.53
CA THR A 108 1.31 -1.93 -24.01
C THR A 108 2.52 -2.63 -24.62
N GLY A 109 3.46 -3.09 -23.80
CA GLY A 109 4.70 -3.75 -24.24
C GLY A 109 5.82 -2.80 -24.63
N GLU A 110 5.60 -1.49 -24.54
CA GLU A 110 6.62 -0.48 -24.78
C GLU A 110 7.59 -0.41 -23.59
N ARG A 111 8.82 0.01 -23.83
CA ARG A 111 9.77 0.23 -22.74
C ARG A 111 9.30 1.43 -21.90
N ALA A 112 9.27 1.26 -20.59
CA ALA A 112 8.97 2.35 -19.68
C ALA A 112 9.98 3.48 -19.84
N PRO A 113 9.56 4.74 -19.92
CA PRO A 113 10.45 5.89 -19.99
C PRO A 113 11.44 5.95 -18.82
N PRO A 114 12.59 6.61 -18.99
CA PRO A 114 13.47 6.89 -17.85
C PRO A 114 12.73 7.66 -16.76
N GLY A 115 12.85 7.22 -15.50
CA GLY A 115 12.15 7.81 -14.37
C GLY A 115 12.13 6.92 -13.15
N LEU A 116 11.36 7.32 -12.16
CA LEU A 116 11.13 6.59 -10.92
C LEU A 116 9.76 5.90 -10.96
N TYR A 117 9.74 4.65 -10.55
CA TYR A 117 8.54 3.82 -10.50
C TYR A 117 8.33 3.27 -9.09
N ALA A 118 7.09 3.01 -8.71
CA ALA A 118 6.73 2.50 -7.41
C ALA A 118 5.89 1.24 -7.52
N LEU A 119 5.90 0.45 -6.46
CA LEU A 119 4.97 -0.67 -6.28
C LEU A 119 3.66 -0.15 -5.69
N GLU A 120 2.55 -0.67 -6.17
CA GLU A 120 1.24 -0.61 -5.54
C GLU A 120 0.66 -2.01 -5.42
N VAL A 121 0.18 -2.37 -4.24
CA VAL A 121 -0.51 -3.63 -3.98
C VAL A 121 -1.95 -3.31 -3.60
N VAL A 122 -2.90 -3.75 -4.41
CA VAL A 122 -4.33 -3.59 -4.16
C VAL A 122 -4.86 -4.88 -3.55
N LEU A 123 -5.50 -4.77 -2.39
CA LEU A 123 -6.10 -5.86 -1.64
C LEU A 123 -7.62 -5.75 -1.73
N GLY A 124 -8.23 -6.48 -2.66
CA GLY A 124 -9.64 -6.34 -3.02
C GLY A 124 -10.59 -6.74 -1.89
N GLU A 125 -10.33 -7.85 -1.20
CA GLU A 125 -11.19 -8.27 -0.06
C GLU A 125 -11.13 -7.28 1.10
N GLN A 126 -9.98 -6.64 1.29
CA GLN A 126 -9.76 -5.68 2.37
C GLN A 126 -10.10 -4.25 1.96
N SER A 127 -10.38 -4.02 0.66
CA SER A 127 -10.63 -2.70 0.06
C SER A 127 -9.52 -1.70 0.40
N ARG A 128 -8.27 -2.09 0.18
CA ARG A 128 -7.05 -1.34 0.53
C ARG A 128 -6.05 -1.31 -0.61
N ASP A 129 -5.51 -0.12 -0.84
CA ASP A 129 -4.38 0.10 -1.72
C ASP A 129 -3.16 0.43 -0.85
N VAL A 130 -2.10 -0.32 -1.01
CA VAL A 130 -0.86 -0.13 -0.25
C VAL A 130 0.25 0.27 -1.22
N LYS A 131 0.85 1.43 -0.98
CA LYS A 131 2.02 1.94 -1.71
C LYS A 131 3.23 1.88 -0.79
N PRO A 132 3.96 0.77 -0.78
CA PRO A 132 5.11 0.62 0.10
C PRO A 132 6.21 1.64 -0.24
N PRO A 133 7.06 2.01 0.71
CA PRO A 133 8.22 2.84 0.44
C PRO A 133 9.21 2.10 -0.48
N GLY A 134 9.86 2.83 -1.34
CA GLY A 134 10.83 2.30 -2.30
C GLY A 134 10.51 2.76 -3.71
N ARG A 135 11.54 2.77 -4.55
CA ARG A 135 11.44 3.17 -5.95
C ARG A 135 12.36 2.30 -6.79
N ILE A 136 11.93 2.05 -8.01
CA ILE A 136 12.71 1.40 -9.06
C ILE A 136 13.11 2.49 -10.05
N GLU A 137 14.38 2.69 -10.26
CA GLU A 137 14.88 3.65 -11.24
C GLU A 137 15.06 2.99 -12.60
N VAL A 138 14.42 3.53 -13.62
CA VAL A 138 14.69 3.22 -15.02
C VAL A 138 15.60 4.30 -15.58
N THR A 139 16.84 3.94 -15.86
CA THR A 139 17.81 4.84 -16.49
C THR A 139 17.68 4.81 -18.01
N ALA A 140 17.97 5.92 -18.66
CA ALA A 140 18.11 5.92 -20.11
C ALA A 140 19.20 4.93 -20.52
N PRO A 141 19.01 4.12 -21.58
CA PRO A 141 20.10 3.34 -22.12
C PRO A 141 21.23 4.31 -22.49
N LEU A 142 22.45 3.98 -22.03
CA LEU A 142 23.62 4.71 -22.48
C LEU A 142 23.57 4.74 -24.01
N PRO A 143 23.83 5.90 -24.66
CA PRO A 143 23.98 5.93 -26.11
C PRO A 143 25.05 4.90 -26.46
N GLU A 144 24.72 3.95 -27.32
CA GLU A 144 25.69 3.02 -27.83
C GLU A 144 26.85 3.89 -28.35
N ALA A 145 28.04 3.66 -27.79
CA ALA A 145 29.25 4.33 -28.27
C ALA A 145 29.30 4.01 -29.76
N GLY A 146 28.97 5.01 -30.56
CA GLY A 146 28.89 4.86 -32.01
C GLY A 146 30.16 4.19 -32.49
N GLY A 147 30.01 3.01 -33.07
CA GLY A 147 31.07 2.33 -33.74
C GLY A 147 31.60 3.29 -34.79
N GLY A 148 32.70 3.94 -34.45
CA GLY A 148 33.47 4.68 -35.43
C GLY A 148 33.98 3.69 -36.48
N GLY A 149 33.35 3.77 -37.63
CA GLY A 149 33.87 3.12 -38.84
C GLY A 149 34.90 4.01 -39.51
#